data_8a794b4e803f7c5a5e7501755772ae0c
#
_entry.id   8a794b4e803f7c5a5e7501755772ae0c
#
_cell.length_a   1.000
_cell.length_b   1.000
_cell.length_c   1.000
_cell.angle_alpha   90.00
_cell.angle_beta   90.00
_cell.angle_gamma   90.00
#
_symmetry.space_group_name_H-M   'P 1'
#
loop_
_entity.id
_entity.type
_entity.pdbx_description
1 polymer ?
#
loop_
_entity_poly.entity_id
_entity_poly.type
_entity_poly.pdbx_seq_one_letter_code
_entity_poly.pdbx_strand_id
1 'polypeptide(L)'
;FDITITANLVLIPADAKTFNITESNGGTFEGKNTTSVTATILGDKSGGSEVTTSAESLGGTALQFDMPEGLNIPLLPVPMLQAGVGLIKNTEIDVRFMPEIEMSGVSTGLWGVGVKHDILQWLPIADKIPIDVSFQAGYTKLSSQIMLEDPNSNEKAEATLDVRATTFNILLSKKIAMFTAYAGLGYNSAKTTFNVDGTYNIAGLPINVNDLTKFEFESNNNLRANVGFRFQIAVLALQANYTFSEYPVATVGLGISVR
;
A
#
# COMPACT_ATOMS: atom_id res chain seq x y z
N PHE A 1 3.06 4.27 -27.48
CA PHE A 1 3.68 4.04 -26.16
C PHE A 1 3.49 5.25 -25.26
N ASP A 2 3.53 5.02 -23.98
CA ASP A 2 3.37 6.04 -22.93
C ASP A 2 4.44 5.81 -21.86
N ILE A 3 5.10 6.88 -21.43
CA ILE A 3 6.02 6.83 -20.29
C ILE A 3 5.65 7.99 -19.38
N THR A 4 5.35 7.70 -18.13
CA THR A 4 4.83 8.70 -17.17
C THR A 4 5.53 8.55 -15.82
N ILE A 5 5.96 9.66 -15.26
CA ILE A 5 6.37 9.76 -13.86
C ILE A 5 5.15 10.21 -13.07
N THR A 6 4.82 9.49 -12.03
CA THR A 6 3.69 9.79 -11.14
C THR A 6 4.14 10.01 -9.71
N ALA A 7 3.53 10.97 -9.04
CA ALA A 7 3.58 11.12 -7.60
C ALA A 7 2.21 10.69 -7.03
N ASN A 8 2.22 9.63 -6.24
CA ASN A 8 1.02 9.14 -5.57
C ASN A 8 1.13 9.52 -4.09
N LEU A 9 0.11 10.18 -3.60
CA LEU A 9 0.01 10.62 -2.21
C LEU A 9 -1.06 9.77 -1.53
N VAL A 10 -0.63 8.81 -0.73
CA VAL A 10 -1.53 7.96 0.07
C VAL A 10 -1.90 8.71 1.33
N LEU A 11 -3.18 8.99 1.50
CA LEU A 11 -3.73 9.63 2.69
C LEU A 11 -3.96 8.57 3.76
N ILE A 12 -3.43 8.81 4.95
CA ILE A 12 -3.59 7.86 6.07
C ILE A 12 -4.84 8.26 6.87
N PRO A 13 -5.89 7.42 6.87
CA PRO A 13 -7.11 7.71 7.61
C PRO A 13 -6.86 7.64 9.13
N ALA A 14 -7.73 8.29 9.89
CA ALA A 14 -7.56 8.42 11.34
C ALA A 14 -7.65 7.07 12.08
N ASP A 15 -8.49 6.18 11.59
CA ASP A 15 -8.68 4.82 12.12
C ASP A 15 -7.47 3.91 11.90
N ALA A 16 -6.66 4.18 10.87
CA ALA A 16 -5.40 3.46 10.64
C ALA A 16 -4.24 3.93 11.55
N LYS A 17 -4.42 4.98 12.34
CA LYS A 17 -3.38 5.54 13.22
C LYS A 17 -3.32 4.92 14.60
N THR A 18 -4.36 4.21 15.00
CA THR A 18 -4.44 3.57 16.32
C THR A 18 -5.02 2.16 16.19
N PHE A 19 -4.72 1.31 17.14
CA PHE A 19 -5.34 -0.02 17.25
C PHE A 19 -5.61 -0.38 18.71
N ASN A 20 -6.52 -1.32 18.92
CA ASN A 20 -6.84 -1.84 20.25
C ASN A 20 -5.97 -3.06 20.55
N ILE A 21 -5.13 -2.96 21.58
CA ILE A 21 -4.18 -4.00 21.96
C ILE A 21 -4.91 -5.27 22.40
N THR A 22 -5.97 -5.14 23.19
CA THR A 22 -6.70 -6.27 23.77
C THR A 22 -7.40 -7.09 22.68
N GLU A 23 -7.95 -6.43 21.66
CA GLU A 23 -8.60 -7.11 20.55
C GLU A 23 -7.60 -7.80 19.60
N SER A 24 -6.44 -7.15 19.38
CA SER A 24 -5.44 -7.63 18.42
C SER A 24 -4.67 -8.87 18.87
N ASN A 25 -4.57 -9.12 20.19
CA ASN A 25 -3.73 -10.19 20.72
C ASN A 25 -4.50 -11.29 21.49
N GLY A 26 -5.81 -11.29 21.38
CA GLY A 26 -6.66 -12.29 22.09
C GLY A 26 -6.61 -12.19 23.60
N GLY A 27 -6.26 -11.03 24.17
CA GLY A 27 -6.25 -10.79 25.63
C GLY A 27 -4.94 -11.14 26.33
N THR A 28 -3.85 -11.44 25.58
CA THR A 28 -2.53 -11.71 26.16
C THR A 28 -1.88 -10.46 26.76
N PHE A 29 -2.18 -9.30 26.19
CA PHE A 29 -1.71 -8.00 26.66
C PHE A 29 -2.89 -7.14 27.10
N GLU A 30 -2.75 -6.44 28.19
CA GLU A 30 -3.75 -5.53 28.71
C GLU A 30 -3.16 -4.11 28.82
N GLY A 31 -3.94 -3.12 28.43
CA GLY A 31 -3.56 -1.71 28.61
C GLY A 31 -3.65 -1.33 30.09
N LYS A 32 -2.64 -0.64 30.61
CA LYS A 32 -2.67 -0.06 31.97
C LYS A 32 -3.61 1.16 31.99
N ASN A 33 -4.33 1.33 33.05
CA ASN A 33 -5.20 2.49 33.26
C ASN A 33 -6.38 2.66 32.27
N THR A 34 -7.01 1.57 31.84
CA THR A 34 -8.21 1.61 30.97
C THR A 34 -7.96 2.05 29.51
N THR A 35 -6.73 2.32 29.10
CA THR A 35 -6.42 2.71 27.72
C THR A 35 -5.88 1.49 26.96
N SER A 36 -6.76 0.79 26.27
CA SER A 36 -6.39 -0.35 25.42
C SER A 36 -5.97 0.09 24.00
N VAL A 37 -6.00 1.38 23.69
CA VAL A 37 -5.69 1.92 22.38
C VAL A 37 -4.28 2.47 22.34
N THR A 38 -3.48 2.04 21.38
CA THR A 38 -2.12 2.53 21.14
C THR A 38 -1.92 2.96 19.70
N ALA A 39 -0.83 3.67 19.43
CA ALA A 39 -0.48 4.13 18.10
C ALA A 39 -0.01 2.97 17.21
N THR A 40 -0.40 3.00 15.93
CA THR A 40 0.26 2.21 14.90
C THR A 40 1.57 2.88 14.49
N ILE A 41 2.36 2.23 13.64
CA ILE A 41 3.55 2.83 13.00
C ILE A 41 3.23 4.17 12.32
N LEU A 42 2.04 4.32 11.75
CA LEU A 42 1.58 5.55 11.08
C LEU A 42 0.97 6.57 12.03
N GLY A 43 0.75 6.17 13.29
CA GLY A 43 0.09 6.97 14.33
C GLY A 43 0.95 8.08 14.91
N ASP A 44 0.42 8.73 15.93
CA ASP A 44 1.05 9.89 16.55
C ASP A 44 2.31 9.53 17.34
N LYS A 45 3.22 10.51 17.51
CA LYS A 45 4.43 10.40 18.34
C LYS A 45 4.15 10.56 19.84
N SER A 46 2.91 10.75 20.25
CA SER A 46 2.54 10.79 21.67
C SER A 46 2.64 9.39 22.24
N GLY A 47 3.59 9.17 23.12
CA GLY A 47 4.05 7.92 23.71
C GLY A 47 3.05 6.77 23.72
N GLY A 48 3.54 5.60 23.33
CA GLY A 48 2.72 4.39 23.31
C GLY A 48 2.08 4.10 24.66
N SER A 49 0.94 3.45 24.65
CA SER A 49 0.28 3.03 25.90
C SER A 49 1.16 2.04 26.64
N GLU A 50 1.28 2.20 27.96
CA GLU A 50 1.93 1.21 28.80
C GLU A 50 1.09 -0.07 28.79
N VAL A 51 1.71 -1.18 28.47
CA VAL A 51 1.07 -2.50 28.32
C VAL A 51 1.60 -3.44 29.36
N THR A 52 0.71 -4.24 29.91
CA THR A 52 1.04 -5.30 30.87
C THR A 52 0.67 -6.65 30.26
N THR A 53 1.57 -7.62 30.31
CA THR A 53 1.21 -8.99 29.94
C THR A 53 0.32 -9.60 31.01
N SER A 54 -0.63 -10.46 30.63
CA SER A 54 -1.37 -11.23 31.60
C SER A 54 -0.41 -12.18 32.35
N ALA A 55 -0.52 -12.22 33.67
CA ALA A 55 0.34 -13.06 34.51
C ALA A 55 0.26 -14.55 34.15
N GLU A 56 -0.87 -15.02 33.62
CA GLU A 56 -1.08 -16.42 33.20
C GLU A 56 -0.24 -16.79 31.98
N SER A 57 0.02 -15.84 31.06
CA SER A 57 0.75 -16.10 29.81
C SER A 57 2.25 -16.35 30.00
N LEU A 58 2.84 -15.91 31.13
CA LEU A 58 4.27 -16.00 31.42
C LEU A 58 4.60 -16.70 32.73
N GLY A 59 3.79 -17.62 33.15
CA GLY A 59 4.07 -18.43 34.35
C GLY A 59 3.99 -17.67 35.68
N GLY A 60 3.17 -16.62 35.75
CA GLY A 60 2.87 -15.86 36.96
C GLY A 60 3.59 -14.52 37.12
N THR A 61 4.41 -14.10 36.13
CA THR A 61 5.09 -12.80 36.16
C THR A 61 4.52 -11.88 35.09
N ALA A 62 3.89 -10.77 35.49
CA ALA A 62 3.46 -9.73 34.56
C ALA A 62 4.65 -8.85 34.16
N LEU A 63 4.89 -8.70 32.88
CA LEU A 63 5.85 -7.76 32.34
C LEU A 63 5.12 -6.46 31.95
N GLN A 64 5.75 -5.33 32.25
CA GLN A 64 5.28 -4.01 31.86
C GLN A 64 6.27 -3.40 30.89
N PHE A 65 5.78 -2.86 29.78
CA PHE A 65 6.58 -2.14 28.81
C PHE A 65 5.73 -1.11 28.08
N ASP A 66 6.39 -0.07 27.57
CA ASP A 66 5.76 0.93 26.74
C ASP A 66 5.74 0.48 25.28
N MET A 67 4.59 0.59 24.64
CA MET A 67 4.49 0.37 23.20
C MET A 67 5.26 1.46 22.44
N PRO A 68 5.92 1.12 21.32
CA PRO A 68 6.65 2.12 20.55
C PRO A 68 5.72 3.22 20.04
N GLU A 69 6.27 4.42 19.93
CA GLU A 69 5.59 5.58 19.36
C GLU A 69 5.39 5.41 17.85
N GLY A 70 4.34 6.05 17.30
CA GLY A 70 4.13 6.15 15.86
C GLY A 70 5.07 7.16 15.21
N LEU A 71 5.18 7.11 13.88
CA LEU A 71 6.00 8.04 13.09
C LEU A 71 5.27 9.33 12.72
N ASN A 72 4.00 9.46 13.08
CA ASN A 72 3.11 10.59 12.74
C ASN A 72 3.10 10.91 11.24
N ILE A 73 2.81 9.90 10.42
CA ILE A 73 2.78 10.02 8.96
C ILE A 73 1.33 10.26 8.50
N PRO A 74 0.94 11.52 8.20
CA PRO A 74 -0.41 11.80 7.69
C PRO A 74 -0.55 11.49 6.20
N LEU A 75 0.57 11.46 5.49
CA LEU A 75 0.65 11.35 4.04
C LEU A 75 1.89 10.57 3.64
N LEU A 76 1.73 9.53 2.84
CA LEU A 76 2.84 8.74 2.32
C LEU A 76 3.05 9.02 0.82
N PRO A 77 4.15 9.69 0.42
CA PRO A 77 4.46 9.89 -0.99
C PRO A 77 5.05 8.62 -1.60
N VAL A 78 4.49 8.18 -2.73
CA VAL A 78 4.95 7.02 -3.50
C VAL A 78 5.22 7.45 -4.94
N PRO A 79 6.45 7.89 -5.26
CA PRO A 79 6.82 8.23 -6.64
C PRO A 79 6.96 6.94 -7.46
N MET A 80 6.44 6.94 -8.69
CA MET A 80 6.51 5.78 -9.58
C MET A 80 6.82 6.20 -11.01
N LEU A 81 7.58 5.35 -11.71
CA LEU A 81 7.71 5.36 -13.15
C LEU A 81 6.72 4.36 -13.74
N GLN A 82 5.97 4.77 -14.74
CA GLN A 82 5.03 3.93 -15.47
C GLN A 82 5.38 3.94 -16.95
N ALA A 83 5.31 2.79 -17.60
CA ALA A 83 5.45 2.67 -19.03
C ALA A 83 4.32 1.79 -19.58
N GLY A 84 3.70 2.23 -20.68
CA GLY A 84 2.61 1.52 -21.33
C GLY A 84 2.84 1.35 -22.82
N VAL A 85 2.43 0.21 -23.34
CA VAL A 85 2.48 -0.10 -24.77
C VAL A 85 1.10 -0.50 -25.26
N GLY A 86 0.57 0.24 -26.21
CA GLY A 86 -0.66 -0.11 -26.92
C GLY A 86 -0.42 -1.23 -27.92
N LEU A 87 -1.27 -2.23 -27.87
CA LEU A 87 -1.31 -3.39 -28.75
C LEU A 87 -2.51 -3.31 -29.70
N ILE A 88 -2.69 -4.34 -30.50
CA ILE A 88 -3.87 -4.51 -31.37
C ILE A 88 -5.16 -4.58 -30.53
N LYS A 89 -6.29 -4.26 -31.16
CA LYS A 89 -7.63 -4.32 -30.56
C LYS A 89 -7.73 -3.51 -29.27
N ASN A 90 -7.20 -2.27 -29.28
CA ASN A 90 -7.28 -1.34 -28.14
C ASN A 90 -6.90 -2.00 -26.78
N THR A 91 -5.91 -2.86 -26.83
CA THR A 91 -5.30 -3.47 -25.65
C THR A 91 -4.05 -2.67 -25.29
N GLU A 92 -3.81 -2.44 -24.01
CA GLU A 92 -2.62 -1.78 -23.48
C GLU A 92 -2.03 -2.64 -22.37
N ILE A 93 -0.71 -2.84 -22.41
CA ILE A 93 0.04 -3.45 -21.31
C ILE A 93 0.82 -2.34 -20.64
N ASP A 94 0.78 -2.26 -19.34
CA ASP A 94 1.52 -1.30 -18.52
C ASP A 94 2.41 -2.00 -17.50
N VAL A 95 3.53 -1.35 -17.22
CA VAL A 95 4.42 -1.69 -16.12
C VAL A 95 4.60 -0.47 -15.24
N ARG A 96 4.73 -0.69 -13.95
CA ARG A 96 4.99 0.36 -12.96
C ARG A 96 6.15 -0.06 -12.08
N PHE A 97 6.96 0.91 -11.74
CA PHE A 97 8.18 0.66 -10.98
C PHE A 97 8.49 1.84 -10.06
N MET A 98 8.82 1.55 -8.82
CA MET A 98 9.42 2.45 -7.86
C MET A 98 10.73 1.80 -7.41
N PRO A 99 11.89 2.42 -7.65
CA PRO A 99 13.14 1.91 -7.14
C PRO A 99 13.11 1.86 -5.61
N GLU A 100 13.96 1.08 -5.01
CA GLU A 100 14.10 1.09 -3.57
C GLU A 100 14.51 2.48 -3.09
N ILE A 101 13.70 3.02 -2.20
CA ILE A 101 13.91 4.33 -1.57
C ILE A 101 14.02 4.09 -0.08
N GLU A 102 15.11 4.54 0.50
CA GLU A 102 15.34 4.49 1.94
C GLU A 102 14.84 5.79 2.60
N MET A 103 13.94 5.65 3.56
CA MET A 103 13.43 6.76 4.37
C MET A 103 13.38 6.32 5.83
N SER A 104 14.09 7.05 6.70
CA SER A 104 14.08 6.81 8.14
C SER A 104 14.43 5.36 8.55
N GLY A 105 15.38 4.73 7.84
CA GLY A 105 15.79 3.34 8.10
C GLY A 105 14.87 2.28 7.51
N VAL A 106 13.87 2.68 6.71
CA VAL A 106 12.98 1.77 5.98
C VAL A 106 13.30 1.86 4.50
N SER A 107 13.70 0.76 3.88
CA SER A 107 13.88 0.62 2.43
C SER A 107 12.61 0.07 1.81
N THR A 108 12.04 0.77 0.83
CA THR A 108 10.78 0.34 0.18
C THR A 108 10.89 0.42 -1.33
N GLY A 109 10.55 -0.66 -2.01
CA GLY A 109 10.48 -0.76 -3.46
C GLY A 109 9.14 -1.35 -3.93
N LEU A 110 8.77 -1.05 -5.18
CA LEU A 110 7.51 -1.53 -5.76
C LEU A 110 7.68 -1.81 -7.25
N TRP A 111 7.08 -2.88 -7.71
CA TRP A 111 6.86 -3.12 -9.13
C TRP A 111 5.46 -3.67 -9.39
N GLY A 112 4.96 -3.49 -10.59
CA GLY A 112 3.67 -4.02 -10.99
C GLY A 112 3.53 -4.09 -12.49
N VAL A 113 2.56 -4.89 -12.91
CA VAL A 113 2.17 -5.06 -14.30
C VAL A 113 0.66 -4.94 -14.41
N GLY A 114 0.19 -4.44 -15.54
CA GLY A 114 -1.23 -4.28 -15.80
C GLY A 114 -1.58 -4.53 -17.25
N VAL A 115 -2.85 -4.82 -17.48
CA VAL A 115 -3.46 -4.89 -18.80
C VAL A 115 -4.76 -4.11 -18.77
N LYS A 116 -4.97 -3.30 -19.80
CA LYS A 116 -6.23 -2.60 -20.05
C LYS A 116 -6.73 -2.97 -21.44
N HIS A 117 -8.02 -3.28 -21.54
CA HIS A 117 -8.66 -3.69 -22.78
C HIS A 117 -9.98 -2.96 -22.96
N ASP A 118 -10.18 -2.37 -24.13
CA ASP A 118 -11.46 -1.75 -24.52
C ASP A 118 -12.49 -2.84 -24.79
N ILE A 119 -13.51 -2.90 -23.95
CA ILE A 119 -14.58 -3.90 -24.07
C ILE A 119 -15.73 -3.42 -24.95
N LEU A 120 -15.89 -2.11 -25.13
CA LEU A 120 -16.97 -1.55 -25.91
C LEU A 120 -16.87 -1.95 -27.40
N GLN A 121 -15.66 -2.10 -27.93
CA GLN A 121 -15.41 -2.50 -29.33
C GLN A 121 -16.10 -3.83 -29.75
N TRP A 122 -16.46 -4.68 -28.79
CA TRP A 122 -17.11 -5.96 -29.05
C TRP A 122 -18.63 -5.89 -29.07
N LEU A 123 -19.21 -4.72 -28.72
CA LEU A 123 -20.64 -4.52 -28.68
C LEU A 123 -21.12 -3.87 -29.98
N PRO A 124 -22.22 -4.34 -30.59
CA PRO A 124 -22.72 -3.78 -31.84
C PRO A 124 -23.26 -2.35 -31.74
N ILE A 125 -23.32 -1.80 -30.53
CA ILE A 125 -23.74 -0.43 -30.23
C ILE A 125 -22.57 0.55 -30.01
N ALA A 126 -21.34 0.07 -30.13
CA ALA A 126 -20.12 0.87 -29.83
C ALA A 126 -20.11 2.23 -30.53
N ASP A 127 -20.42 2.27 -31.81
CA ASP A 127 -20.40 3.49 -32.64
C ASP A 127 -21.45 4.54 -32.21
N LYS A 128 -22.43 4.17 -31.41
CA LYS A 128 -23.52 5.04 -30.95
C LYS A 128 -23.28 5.64 -29.56
N ILE A 129 -22.31 5.11 -28.83
CA ILE A 129 -22.02 5.49 -27.44
C ILE A 129 -20.80 6.43 -27.45
N PRO A 130 -20.94 7.69 -27.02
CA PRO A 130 -19.86 8.68 -27.06
C PRO A 130 -18.91 8.59 -25.86
N ILE A 131 -18.69 7.38 -25.34
CA ILE A 131 -17.77 7.07 -24.22
C ILE A 131 -17.05 5.77 -24.52
N ASP A 132 -15.85 5.63 -23.97
CA ASP A 132 -15.08 4.38 -24.01
C ASP A 132 -15.28 3.62 -22.70
N VAL A 133 -15.39 2.30 -22.78
CA VAL A 133 -15.51 1.39 -21.62
C VAL A 133 -14.38 0.37 -21.69
N SER A 134 -13.53 0.36 -20.66
CA SER A 134 -12.39 -0.53 -20.60
C SER A 134 -12.40 -1.37 -19.33
N PHE A 135 -11.96 -2.61 -19.45
CA PHE A 135 -11.59 -3.46 -18.32
C PHE A 135 -10.08 -3.35 -18.07
N GLN A 136 -9.68 -3.26 -16.81
CA GLN A 136 -8.29 -3.24 -16.41
C GLN A 136 -8.05 -4.29 -15.32
N ALA A 137 -6.98 -5.05 -15.47
CA ALA A 137 -6.45 -5.94 -14.44
C ALA A 137 -4.99 -5.58 -14.16
N GLY A 138 -4.57 -5.67 -12.90
CA GLY A 138 -3.21 -5.35 -12.51
C GLY A 138 -2.75 -6.18 -11.33
N TYR A 139 -1.45 -6.42 -11.29
CA TYR A 139 -0.74 -7.03 -10.18
C TYR A 139 0.37 -6.10 -9.71
N THR A 140 0.52 -5.95 -8.42
CA THR A 140 1.56 -5.11 -7.80
C THR A 140 2.20 -5.86 -6.64
N LYS A 141 3.53 -5.83 -6.56
CA LYS A 141 4.29 -6.27 -5.40
C LYS A 141 5.02 -5.07 -4.81
N LEU A 142 4.83 -4.84 -3.51
CA LEU A 142 5.60 -3.90 -2.70
C LEU A 142 6.41 -4.73 -1.70
N SER A 143 7.69 -4.40 -1.55
CA SER A 143 8.57 -4.97 -0.53
C SER A 143 9.15 -3.83 0.30
N SER A 144 9.08 -3.95 1.61
CA SER A 144 9.64 -2.99 2.56
C SER A 144 10.50 -3.72 3.58
N GLN A 145 11.69 -3.20 3.85
CA GLN A 145 12.68 -3.78 4.76
C GLN A 145 13.05 -2.75 5.83
N ILE A 146 13.11 -3.20 7.06
CA ILE A 146 13.51 -2.40 8.22
C ILE A 146 14.65 -3.13 8.91
N MET A 147 15.81 -2.48 9.02
CA MET A 147 16.91 -2.98 9.83
C MET A 147 16.68 -2.62 11.28
N LEU A 148 16.57 -3.63 12.13
CA LEU A 148 16.47 -3.48 13.58
C LEU A 148 17.85 -3.72 14.19
N GLU A 149 18.46 -2.68 14.73
CA GLU A 149 19.75 -2.77 15.43
C GLU A 149 19.51 -2.82 16.94
N ASP A 150 20.09 -3.80 17.61
CA ASP A 150 20.06 -3.84 19.07
C ASP A 150 21.16 -2.91 19.61
N PRO A 151 20.81 -1.85 20.39
CA PRO A 151 21.80 -0.92 20.93
C PRO A 151 22.83 -1.57 21.87
N ASN A 152 22.55 -2.76 22.39
CA ASN A 152 23.37 -3.45 23.38
C ASN A 152 24.13 -4.67 22.81
N SER A 153 23.90 -5.02 21.54
CA SER A 153 24.59 -6.12 20.86
C SER A 153 24.93 -5.71 19.42
N ASN A 154 25.92 -6.38 18.82
CA ASN A 154 26.23 -6.23 17.40
C ASN A 154 25.30 -7.07 16.51
N GLU A 155 24.23 -7.61 17.04
CA GLU A 155 23.30 -8.44 16.32
C GLU A 155 22.27 -7.56 15.58
N LYS A 156 21.95 -7.95 14.35
CA LYS A 156 21.00 -7.26 13.50
C LYS A 156 19.85 -8.20 13.19
N ALA A 157 18.64 -7.69 13.32
CA ALA A 157 17.46 -8.36 12.83
C ALA A 157 16.87 -7.56 11.65
N GLU A 158 16.29 -8.25 10.69
CA GLU A 158 15.64 -7.66 9.54
C GLU A 158 14.15 -7.98 9.59
N ALA A 159 13.33 -6.94 9.57
CA ALA A 159 11.89 -7.10 9.41
C ALA A 159 11.51 -6.79 7.96
N THR A 160 10.88 -7.74 7.29
CA THR A 160 10.43 -7.63 5.90
C THR A 160 8.90 -7.62 5.84
N LEU A 161 8.35 -6.66 5.13
CA LEU A 161 6.93 -6.56 4.79
C LEU A 161 6.74 -6.70 3.30
N ASP A 162 6.16 -7.81 2.86
CA ASP A 162 5.80 -8.05 1.46
C ASP A 162 4.29 -7.91 1.27
N VAL A 163 3.87 -7.00 0.38
CA VAL A 163 2.47 -6.82 0.00
C VAL A 163 2.30 -7.20 -1.47
N ARG A 164 1.38 -8.11 -1.75
CA ARG A 164 0.98 -8.51 -3.10
C ARG A 164 -0.47 -8.15 -3.31
N ALA A 165 -0.74 -7.30 -4.29
CA ALA A 165 -2.08 -6.82 -4.57
C ALA A 165 -2.50 -7.13 -6.00
N THR A 166 -3.74 -7.60 -6.16
CA THR A 166 -4.40 -7.78 -7.45
C THR A 166 -5.57 -6.81 -7.53
N THR A 167 -5.69 -6.12 -8.65
CA THR A 167 -6.69 -5.09 -8.87
C THR A 167 -7.46 -5.38 -10.15
N PHE A 168 -8.78 -5.24 -10.10
CA PHE A 168 -9.68 -5.28 -11.25
C PHE A 168 -10.49 -3.99 -11.28
N ASN A 169 -10.57 -3.33 -12.45
CA ASN A 169 -11.34 -2.10 -12.62
C ASN A 169 -12.17 -2.16 -13.90
N ILE A 170 -13.33 -1.52 -13.87
CA ILE A 170 -14.07 -1.09 -15.05
C ILE A 170 -13.91 0.42 -15.13
N LEU A 171 -13.43 0.91 -16.26
CA LEU A 171 -13.15 2.31 -16.51
C LEU A 171 -14.08 2.85 -17.59
N LEU A 172 -14.71 3.98 -17.31
CA LEU A 172 -15.46 4.79 -18.27
C LEU A 172 -14.62 6.00 -18.61
N SER A 173 -14.44 6.32 -19.87
CA SER A 173 -13.72 7.51 -20.28
C SER A 173 -14.39 8.22 -21.43
N LYS A 174 -14.12 9.55 -21.51
CA LYS A 174 -14.54 10.39 -22.62
C LYS A 174 -13.43 11.35 -22.99
N LYS A 175 -13.00 11.26 -24.24
CA LYS A 175 -12.03 12.18 -24.80
C LYS A 175 -12.73 13.32 -25.52
N ILE A 176 -12.37 14.56 -25.18
CA ILE A 176 -12.84 15.80 -25.83
C ILE A 176 -11.59 16.61 -26.17
N ALA A 177 -11.22 16.63 -27.45
CA ALA A 177 -10.01 17.28 -27.97
C ALA A 177 -8.74 16.79 -27.20
N MET A 178 -8.11 17.66 -26.43
CA MET A 178 -6.90 17.39 -25.65
C MET A 178 -7.20 16.87 -24.24
N PHE A 179 -8.45 16.89 -23.82
CA PHE A 179 -8.88 16.53 -22.49
C PHE A 179 -9.59 15.18 -22.48
N THR A 180 -9.20 14.30 -21.57
CA THR A 180 -9.89 13.03 -21.32
C THR A 180 -10.30 12.99 -19.85
N ALA A 181 -11.60 12.93 -19.59
CA ALA A 181 -12.12 12.65 -18.26
C ALA A 181 -12.38 11.14 -18.14
N TYR A 182 -12.14 10.58 -16.97
CA TYR A 182 -12.43 9.17 -16.69
C TYR A 182 -12.90 8.94 -15.26
N ALA A 183 -13.68 7.89 -15.10
CA ALA A 183 -14.10 7.38 -13.80
C ALA A 183 -14.04 5.85 -13.83
N GLY A 184 -13.82 5.23 -12.68
CA GLY A 184 -13.74 3.79 -12.59
C GLY A 184 -14.27 3.26 -11.28
N LEU A 185 -14.73 2.02 -11.36
CA LEU A 185 -15.07 1.20 -10.20
C LEU A 185 -14.22 -0.06 -10.24
N GLY A 186 -13.71 -0.47 -9.09
CA GLY A 186 -12.83 -1.61 -9.01
C GLY A 186 -12.88 -2.34 -7.69
N TYR A 187 -12.15 -3.43 -7.69
CA TYR A 187 -11.96 -4.32 -6.58
C TYR A 187 -10.48 -4.60 -6.38
N ASN A 188 -10.04 -4.55 -5.14
CA ASN A 188 -8.68 -4.91 -4.74
C ASN A 188 -8.71 -6.13 -3.83
N SER A 189 -7.74 -7.02 -4.01
CA SER A 189 -7.39 -8.07 -3.07
C SER A 189 -5.90 -7.94 -2.76
N ALA A 190 -5.55 -7.91 -1.49
CA ALA A 190 -4.17 -7.80 -1.06
C ALA A 190 -3.83 -8.90 -0.04
N LYS A 191 -2.63 -9.46 -0.21
CA LYS A 191 -2.01 -10.37 0.75
C LYS A 191 -0.73 -9.72 1.26
N THR A 192 -0.67 -9.56 2.58
CA THR A 192 0.49 -9.00 3.28
C THR A 192 1.18 -10.12 4.05
N THR A 193 2.48 -10.27 3.86
CA THR A 193 3.32 -11.20 4.61
C THR A 193 4.32 -10.35 5.40
N PHE A 194 4.32 -10.51 6.69
CA PHE A 194 5.31 -9.93 7.59
C PHE A 194 6.25 -11.03 8.09
N ASN A 195 7.54 -10.80 7.95
CA ASN A 195 8.58 -11.73 8.36
C ASN A 195 9.65 -11.00 9.17
N VAL A 196 10.13 -11.61 10.25
CA VAL A 196 11.27 -11.10 11.02
C VAL A 196 12.34 -12.17 11.04
N ASP A 197 13.49 -11.87 10.43
CA ASP A 197 14.65 -12.75 10.36
C ASP A 197 15.76 -12.19 11.25
N GLY A 198 16.37 -13.03 12.07
CA GLY A 198 17.50 -12.63 12.91
C GLY A 198 17.53 -13.33 14.27
N THR A 199 18.55 -13.00 15.05
CA THR A 199 18.69 -13.43 16.42
C THR A 199 18.50 -12.23 17.33
N TYR A 200 17.59 -12.32 18.27
CA TYR A 200 17.32 -11.27 19.25
C TYR A 200 17.78 -11.72 20.63
N ASN A 201 18.48 -10.85 21.34
CA ASN A 201 18.94 -11.15 22.68
C ASN A 201 17.90 -10.63 23.71
N ILE A 202 17.08 -11.54 24.27
CA ILE A 202 16.11 -11.17 25.29
C ILE A 202 16.64 -11.67 26.64
N ALA A 203 16.91 -10.74 27.55
CA ALA A 203 17.42 -11.04 28.90
C ALA A 203 18.72 -11.89 28.92
N GLY A 204 19.61 -11.69 27.92
CA GLY A 204 20.88 -12.42 27.82
C GLY A 204 20.80 -13.79 27.16
N LEU A 205 19.61 -14.19 26.65
CA LEU A 205 19.42 -15.44 25.91
C LEU A 205 19.22 -15.11 24.42
N PRO A 206 20.05 -15.64 23.51
CA PRO A 206 19.85 -15.47 22.07
C PRO A 206 18.63 -16.29 21.62
N ILE A 207 17.58 -15.60 21.23
CA ILE A 207 16.37 -16.20 20.65
C ILE A 207 16.42 -16.04 19.15
N ASN A 208 16.46 -17.16 18.43
CA ASN A 208 16.33 -17.14 16.98
C ASN A 208 14.84 -17.02 16.61
N VAL A 209 14.47 -15.90 15.96
CA VAL A 209 13.08 -15.57 15.63
C VAL A 209 12.66 -16.01 14.22
N ASN A 210 13.56 -16.62 13.43
CA ASN A 210 13.32 -16.99 12.03
C ASN A 210 12.11 -17.91 11.80
N ASP A 211 11.72 -18.72 12.79
CA ASP A 211 10.62 -19.68 12.64
C ASP A 211 9.34 -19.27 13.40
N LEU A 212 9.36 -18.17 14.14
CA LEU A 212 8.27 -17.82 15.06
C LEU A 212 7.37 -16.67 14.58
N THR A 213 7.74 -15.96 13.50
CA THR A 213 7.17 -14.65 13.20
C THR A 213 6.78 -14.44 11.73
N LYS A 214 6.27 -15.47 11.06
CA LYS A 214 5.64 -15.28 9.77
C LYS A 214 4.14 -15.07 9.95
N PHE A 215 3.71 -13.82 9.81
CA PHE A 215 2.30 -13.45 9.83
C PHE A 215 1.80 -13.18 8.42
N GLU A 216 0.68 -13.78 8.06
CA GLU A 216 0.00 -13.55 6.79
C GLU A 216 -1.36 -12.90 7.06
N PHE A 217 -1.59 -11.75 6.44
CA PHE A 217 -2.85 -11.03 6.50
C PHE A 217 -3.45 -10.96 5.10
N GLU A 218 -4.70 -11.32 4.96
CA GLU A 218 -5.44 -11.18 3.72
C GLU A 218 -6.51 -10.10 3.87
N SER A 219 -6.45 -9.09 3.03
CA SER A 219 -7.50 -8.09 2.91
C SER A 219 -8.32 -8.39 1.66
N ASN A 220 -9.55 -8.85 1.87
CA ASN A 220 -10.51 -9.13 0.83
C ASN A 220 -11.67 -8.13 0.92
N ASN A 221 -12.26 -7.76 -0.23
CA ASN A 221 -13.42 -6.86 -0.37
C ASN A 221 -13.15 -5.36 -0.33
N ASN A 222 -12.00 -4.91 -0.73
CA ASN A 222 -11.77 -3.47 -0.83
C ASN A 222 -12.30 -2.94 -2.17
N LEU A 223 -13.56 -2.49 -2.15
CA LEU A 223 -14.12 -1.72 -3.25
C LEU A 223 -13.36 -0.40 -3.37
N ARG A 224 -13.12 0.01 -4.60
CA ARG A 224 -12.49 1.29 -4.91
C ARG A 224 -13.25 1.99 -6.02
N ALA A 225 -13.31 3.30 -5.93
CA ALA A 225 -13.76 4.15 -7.02
C ALA A 225 -12.65 5.14 -7.34
N ASN A 226 -12.51 5.50 -8.59
CA ASN A 226 -11.55 6.53 -8.98
C ASN A 226 -12.16 7.47 -10.00
N VAL A 227 -11.72 8.72 -9.92
CA VAL A 227 -12.03 9.77 -10.90
C VAL A 227 -10.76 10.49 -11.27
N GLY A 228 -10.65 10.89 -12.51
CA GLY A 228 -9.46 11.60 -12.94
C GLY A 228 -9.61 12.25 -14.32
N PHE A 229 -8.57 12.93 -14.70
CA PHE A 229 -8.45 13.51 -16.02
C PHE A 229 -7.02 13.40 -16.54
N ARG A 230 -6.93 13.41 -17.86
CA ARG A 230 -5.67 13.50 -18.60
C ARG A 230 -5.77 14.62 -19.61
N PHE A 231 -4.80 15.50 -19.62
CA PHE A 231 -4.63 16.57 -20.58
C PHE A 231 -3.41 16.27 -21.46
N GLN A 232 -3.61 16.19 -22.77
CA GLN A 232 -2.53 15.83 -23.70
C GLN A 232 -2.40 16.88 -24.81
N ILE A 233 -1.20 17.44 -24.91
CA ILE A 233 -0.80 18.33 -26.00
C ILE A 233 0.37 17.72 -26.75
N ALA A 234 0.16 17.42 -28.01
CA ALA A 234 1.14 16.70 -28.85
C ALA A 234 1.58 15.40 -28.13
N VAL A 235 2.83 15.32 -27.70
CA VAL A 235 3.41 14.16 -27.01
C VAL A 235 3.40 14.29 -25.48
N LEU A 236 3.15 15.49 -24.94
CA LEU A 236 3.14 15.73 -23.50
C LEU A 236 1.76 15.41 -22.92
N ALA A 237 1.75 14.68 -21.82
CA ALA A 237 0.54 14.33 -21.09
C ALA A 237 0.68 14.70 -19.61
N LEU A 238 -0.30 15.42 -19.10
CA LEU A 238 -0.49 15.67 -17.65
C LEU A 238 -1.73 14.91 -17.20
N GLN A 239 -1.64 14.25 -16.08
CA GLN A 239 -2.78 13.52 -15.52
C GLN A 239 -2.93 13.79 -14.02
N ALA A 240 -4.17 13.78 -13.56
CA ALA A 240 -4.50 13.80 -12.16
C ALA A 240 -5.64 12.82 -11.88
N ASN A 241 -5.55 12.12 -10.75
CA ASN A 241 -6.49 11.09 -10.36
C ASN A 241 -6.70 11.13 -8.85
N TYR A 242 -7.91 10.83 -8.43
CA TYR A 242 -8.22 10.57 -7.03
C TYR A 242 -8.91 9.23 -6.90
N THR A 243 -8.39 8.37 -6.04
CA THR A 243 -8.92 7.05 -5.75
C THR A 243 -9.53 7.06 -4.35
N PHE A 244 -10.81 6.74 -4.29
CA PHE A 244 -11.57 6.49 -3.07
C PHE A 244 -11.41 5.02 -2.71
N SER A 245 -10.78 4.73 -1.60
CA SER A 245 -10.55 3.41 -1.04
C SER A 245 -10.35 3.55 0.46
N GLU A 246 -10.12 2.45 1.17
CA GLU A 246 -9.76 2.47 2.59
C GLU A 246 -8.59 3.44 2.87
N TYR A 247 -7.56 3.41 2.01
CA TYR A 247 -6.48 4.40 1.98
C TYR A 247 -6.65 5.25 0.72
N PRO A 248 -7.23 6.45 0.80
CA PRO A 248 -7.42 7.28 -0.38
C PRO A 248 -6.10 7.71 -0.99
N VAL A 249 -6.05 7.79 -2.33
CA VAL A 249 -4.83 8.15 -3.05
C VAL A 249 -5.09 9.29 -4.02
N ALA A 250 -4.34 10.39 -3.88
CA ALA A 250 -4.25 11.43 -4.88
C ALA A 250 -3.01 11.19 -5.76
N THR A 251 -3.18 11.17 -7.06
CA THR A 251 -2.11 10.93 -8.04
C THR A 251 -1.99 12.10 -8.99
N VAL A 252 -0.77 12.57 -9.22
CA VAL A 252 -0.43 13.50 -10.30
C VAL A 252 0.68 12.88 -11.14
N GLY A 253 0.59 12.99 -12.45
CA GLY A 253 1.58 12.43 -13.36
C GLY A 253 1.88 13.34 -14.55
N LEU A 254 3.15 13.31 -14.96
CA LEU A 254 3.64 13.98 -16.17
C LEU A 254 4.32 12.93 -17.05
N GLY A 255 3.99 12.88 -18.32
CA GLY A 255 4.52 11.87 -19.22
C GLY A 255 4.61 12.29 -20.67
N ILE A 256 5.21 11.37 -21.44
CA ILE A 256 5.30 11.44 -22.90
C ILE A 256 4.46 10.29 -23.46
N SER A 257 3.55 10.64 -24.36
CA SER A 257 2.65 9.68 -25.01
C SER A 257 2.70 9.86 -26.52
N VAL A 258 3.10 8.80 -27.20
CA VAL A 258 3.13 8.74 -28.67
C VAL A 258 2.12 7.69 -29.13
N ARG A 259 1.14 8.11 -29.91
CA ARG A 259 0.10 7.25 -30.51
C ARG A 259 0.34 7.11 -31.99
#